data_c0eacb2868a2765b7736087b9fa76250
#
_entry.id   c0eacb2868a2765b7736087b9fa76250
#
_cell.length_a   1.000
_cell.length_b   1.000
_cell.length_c   1.000
_cell.angle_alpha   90.00
_cell.angle_beta   90.00
_cell.angle_gamma   90.00
#
_symmetry.space_group_name_H-M   'P 1'
#
loop_
_entity.id
_entity.type
_entity.pdbx_description
1 polymer ?
#
loop_
_entity_poly.entity_id
_entity_poly.type
_entity_poly.pdbx_seq_one_letter_code
_entity_poly.pdbx_strand_id
1 'polypeptide(L)'
;VAQTTETLPEKVEALDDANAVDAVLSELDEELVGLGPVKERIREMAALLVIDKLRREAELESSRPSLHMTFTGNPGTGKTTVAMKMAEILHRLGYIPKPKVVSVTRDDLVGQYVGHTAPKTRDVLKRAKGGVLFIDEAYYLYRPENERDYGQESIEILLQVMETERDDLVVILAGYKDRMDTFFRSNPGMGSRVAHHLHFPDFTVDELVQIGDMMMSQQQYEFEDDAREAFKEYIERRVERPRFAHGRSIRNAIDRARMRQAGRLYDRRDELTREDLVTIKADDILASSLFSDEDGESSDDGDNAPGNQS
;
A
#
# COMPACT_ATOMS: atom_id res chain seq x y z
N VAL A 1 -21.87 35.10 32.28
CA VAL A 1 -22.15 33.73 31.87
C VAL A 1 -20.94 32.94 32.30
N ALA A 2 -21.08 32.18 33.42
CA ALA A 2 -20.04 31.30 33.92
C ALA A 2 -19.95 30.09 32.96
N GLN A 3 -18.82 29.90 32.30
CA GLN A 3 -18.52 28.65 31.62
C GLN A 3 -18.24 27.57 32.67
N THR A 4 -19.20 26.69 32.85
CA THR A 4 -19.00 25.46 33.59
C THR A 4 -18.04 24.59 32.79
N THR A 5 -16.82 24.40 33.24
CA THR A 5 -15.89 23.40 32.74
C THR A 5 -16.39 22.05 33.22
N GLU A 6 -17.38 21.48 32.54
CA GLU A 6 -17.73 20.07 32.72
C GLU A 6 -16.59 19.24 32.16
N THR A 7 -15.84 18.59 33.04
CA THR A 7 -14.89 17.55 32.64
C THR A 7 -15.65 16.36 32.06
N LEU A 8 -15.18 15.84 30.96
CA LEU A 8 -15.72 14.58 30.35
C LEU A 8 -15.78 13.48 31.42
N PRO A 9 -16.77 12.58 31.37
CA PRO A 9 -16.89 11.47 32.31
C PRO A 9 -15.62 10.62 32.34
N GLU A 10 -15.29 10.10 33.52
CA GLU A 10 -14.01 9.44 33.86
C GLU A 10 -13.69 8.15 33.05
N LYS A 11 -14.65 7.63 32.31
CA LYS A 11 -14.49 6.50 31.35
C LYS A 11 -15.24 6.82 30.07
N VAL A 12 -14.51 7.32 29.09
CA VAL A 12 -15.00 7.50 27.72
C VAL A 12 -14.40 6.38 26.88
N GLU A 13 -15.24 5.52 26.30
CA GLU A 13 -14.83 4.39 25.44
C GLU A 13 -13.89 4.84 24.32
N ALA A 14 -14.09 6.06 23.80
CA ALA A 14 -13.23 6.66 22.81
C ALA A 14 -11.78 6.92 23.30
N LEU A 15 -11.51 7.01 24.60
CA LEU A 15 -10.14 7.14 25.12
C LEU A 15 -9.41 5.78 25.11
N ASP A 16 -10.12 4.67 25.38
CA ASP A 16 -9.54 3.34 25.26
C ASP A 16 -9.25 3.03 23.78
N ASP A 17 -10.12 3.46 22.87
CA ASP A 17 -9.91 3.34 21.42
C ASP A 17 -8.76 4.23 20.93
N ALA A 18 -8.57 5.43 21.50
CA ALA A 18 -7.43 6.29 21.19
C ALA A 18 -6.10 5.60 21.54
N ASN A 19 -6.00 4.98 22.71
CA ASN A 19 -4.81 4.21 23.11
C ASN A 19 -4.57 3.02 22.17
N ALA A 20 -5.64 2.35 21.71
CA ALA A 20 -5.54 1.26 20.74
C ALA A 20 -5.10 1.75 19.35
N VAL A 21 -5.49 2.96 18.96
CA VAL A 21 -5.04 3.60 17.71
C VAL A 21 -3.58 4.03 17.82
N ASP A 22 -3.14 4.56 18.95
CA ASP A 22 -1.73 4.91 19.18
C ASP A 22 -0.81 3.68 19.05
N ALA A 23 -1.28 2.50 19.47
CA ALA A 23 -0.55 1.25 19.25
C ALA A 23 -0.41 0.93 17.75
N VAL A 24 -1.50 1.08 16.96
CA VAL A 24 -1.42 0.86 15.50
C VAL A 24 -0.52 1.89 14.81
N LEU A 25 -0.54 3.14 15.26
CA LEU A 25 0.35 4.19 14.75
C LEU A 25 1.82 3.91 15.08
N SER A 26 2.10 3.34 16.25
CA SER A 26 3.45 2.91 16.63
C SER A 26 3.92 1.72 15.78
N GLU A 27 3.08 0.72 15.57
CA GLU A 27 3.35 -0.38 14.64
C GLU A 27 3.60 0.12 13.21
N LEU A 28 2.83 1.11 12.75
CA LEU A 28 3.01 1.72 11.44
C LEU A 28 4.37 2.40 11.32
N ASP A 29 4.87 3.02 12.41
CA ASP A 29 6.19 3.64 12.43
C ASP A 29 7.32 2.60 12.38
N GLU A 30 7.14 1.46 13.02
CA GLU A 30 8.12 0.36 13.05
C GLU A 30 8.13 -0.44 11.74
N GLU A 31 6.95 -0.70 11.15
CA GLU A 31 6.82 -1.54 9.96
C GLU A 31 7.08 -0.80 8.64
N LEU A 32 6.96 0.54 8.63
CA LEU A 32 7.16 1.35 7.43
C LEU A 32 8.41 2.21 7.55
N VAL A 33 9.38 1.94 6.72
CA VAL A 33 10.54 2.81 6.56
C VAL A 33 10.14 4.08 5.81
N GLY A 34 10.68 5.22 6.21
CA GLY A 34 10.42 6.51 5.56
C GLY A 34 8.96 6.93 5.61
N LEU A 35 8.43 7.43 4.49
CA LEU A 35 7.03 7.84 4.30
C LEU A 35 6.54 8.89 5.32
N GLY A 36 7.43 9.77 5.82
CA GLY A 36 7.10 10.77 6.84
C GLY A 36 5.80 11.54 6.56
N PRO A 37 5.61 12.15 5.37
CA PRO A 37 4.39 12.88 5.04
C PRO A 37 3.11 12.00 5.06
N VAL A 38 3.22 10.73 4.66
CA VAL A 38 2.08 9.78 4.69
C VAL A 38 1.73 9.44 6.14
N LYS A 39 2.72 9.14 6.97
CA LYS A 39 2.53 8.84 8.40
C LYS A 39 1.91 10.02 9.14
N GLU A 40 2.38 11.23 8.89
CA GLU A 40 1.82 12.45 9.47
C GLU A 40 0.34 12.62 9.09
N ARG A 41 0.01 12.44 7.81
CA ARG A 41 -1.37 12.53 7.34
C ARG A 41 -2.29 11.48 7.96
N ILE A 42 -1.79 10.27 8.17
CA ILE A 42 -2.53 9.20 8.88
C ILE A 42 -2.78 9.59 10.33
N ARG A 43 -1.80 10.16 11.04
CA ARG A 43 -1.97 10.65 12.42
C ARG A 43 -3.00 11.78 12.51
N GLU A 44 -2.97 12.74 11.58
CA GLU A 44 -3.98 13.81 11.52
C GLU A 44 -5.38 13.25 11.32
N MET A 45 -5.54 12.28 10.42
CA MET A 45 -6.82 11.61 10.18
C MET A 45 -7.28 10.84 11.42
N ALA A 46 -6.41 10.06 12.04
CA ALA A 46 -6.72 9.31 13.24
C ALA A 46 -7.16 10.27 14.38
N ALA A 47 -6.44 11.36 14.60
CA ALA A 47 -6.81 12.38 15.58
C ALA A 47 -8.19 13.00 15.31
N LEU A 48 -8.49 13.35 14.05
CA LEU A 48 -9.81 13.84 13.65
C LEU A 48 -10.91 12.84 14.01
N LEU A 49 -10.69 11.57 13.72
CA LEU A 49 -11.67 10.50 13.96
C LEU A 49 -11.88 10.22 15.45
N VAL A 50 -10.83 10.27 16.26
CA VAL A 50 -10.93 10.17 17.71
C VAL A 50 -11.76 11.34 18.27
N ILE A 51 -11.46 12.56 17.87
CA ILE A 51 -12.21 13.74 18.32
C ILE A 51 -13.68 13.68 17.85
N ASP A 52 -13.94 13.24 16.62
CA ASP A 52 -15.30 13.05 16.12
C ASP A 52 -16.07 12.02 16.97
N LYS A 53 -15.42 10.91 17.36
CA LYS A 53 -16.01 9.91 18.25
C LYS A 53 -16.32 10.49 19.64
N LEU A 54 -15.37 11.21 20.26
CA LEU A 54 -15.56 11.91 21.53
C LEU A 54 -16.74 12.90 21.48
N ARG A 55 -16.87 13.67 20.39
CA ARG A 55 -17.99 14.59 20.19
C ARG A 55 -19.34 13.86 20.17
N ARG A 56 -19.41 12.70 19.49
CA ARG A 56 -20.63 11.88 19.43
C ARG A 56 -20.99 11.30 20.80
N GLU A 57 -20.01 10.82 21.57
CA GLU A 57 -20.22 10.33 22.94
C GLU A 57 -20.65 11.43 23.91
N ALA A 58 -20.22 12.67 23.66
CA ALA A 58 -20.67 13.86 24.39
C ALA A 58 -22.02 14.43 23.88
N GLU A 59 -22.75 13.70 23.04
CA GLU A 59 -24.02 14.10 22.43
C GLU A 59 -23.96 15.44 21.65
N LEU A 60 -22.76 15.82 21.17
CA LEU A 60 -22.58 16.99 20.33
C LEU A 60 -22.88 16.67 18.86
N GLU A 61 -23.45 17.64 18.15
CA GLU A 61 -23.64 17.51 16.70
C GLU A 61 -22.31 17.20 16.01
N SER A 62 -22.27 16.10 15.30
CA SER A 62 -21.12 15.67 14.51
C SER A 62 -21.59 15.05 13.21
N SER A 63 -21.05 15.51 12.09
CA SER A 63 -21.28 14.89 10.80
C SER A 63 -20.14 13.91 10.52
N ARG A 64 -20.47 12.65 10.22
CA ARG A 64 -19.46 11.64 9.89
C ARG A 64 -18.61 12.11 8.70
N PRO A 65 -17.27 12.18 8.83
CA PRO A 65 -16.41 12.65 7.76
C PRO A 65 -16.42 11.66 6.59
N SER A 66 -16.20 12.15 5.36
CA SER A 66 -15.93 11.28 4.22
C SER A 66 -14.55 10.62 4.41
N LEU A 67 -14.49 9.29 4.31
CA LEU A 67 -13.28 8.49 4.53
C LEU A 67 -12.70 7.93 3.23
N HIS A 68 -13.26 8.32 2.08
CA HIS A 68 -12.70 7.91 0.81
C HIS A 68 -11.38 8.62 0.54
N MET A 69 -10.40 7.87 0.00
CA MET A 69 -9.02 8.31 -0.14
C MET A 69 -8.48 8.06 -1.54
N THR A 70 -7.47 8.80 -1.91
CA THR A 70 -6.60 8.44 -3.03
C THR A 70 -5.15 8.32 -2.58
N PHE A 71 -4.48 7.27 -3.05
CA PHE A 71 -3.07 6.97 -2.79
C PHE A 71 -2.30 7.08 -4.10
N THR A 72 -1.49 8.11 -4.24
CA THR A 72 -0.69 8.36 -5.45
C THR A 72 0.78 8.11 -5.21
N GLY A 73 1.48 7.52 -6.16
CA GLY A 73 2.93 7.25 -6.10
C GLY A 73 3.33 6.07 -6.94
N ASN A 74 4.63 5.86 -7.08
CA ASN A 74 5.22 4.80 -7.89
C ASN A 74 4.95 3.39 -7.32
N PRO A 75 5.07 2.32 -8.10
CA PRO A 75 4.90 0.94 -7.63
C PRO A 75 5.90 0.60 -6.53
N GLY A 76 5.46 -0.19 -5.55
CA GLY A 76 6.34 -0.64 -4.45
C GLY A 76 6.65 0.41 -3.39
N THR A 77 5.95 1.57 -3.36
CA THR A 77 6.10 2.62 -2.34
C THR A 77 5.24 2.39 -1.07
N GLY A 78 4.62 1.22 -0.91
CA GLY A 78 3.91 0.87 0.33
C GLY A 78 2.41 1.16 0.35
N LYS A 79 1.77 1.60 -0.76
CA LYS A 79 0.34 1.97 -0.82
C LYS A 79 -0.60 0.90 -0.25
N THR A 80 -0.43 -0.36 -0.65
CA THR A 80 -1.27 -1.47 -0.17
C THR A 80 -1.06 -1.76 1.31
N THR A 81 0.18 -1.67 1.80
CA THR A 81 0.51 -1.87 3.22
C THR A 81 -0.17 -0.81 4.08
N VAL A 82 -0.09 0.45 3.67
CA VAL A 82 -0.77 1.56 4.35
C VAL A 82 -2.29 1.40 4.29
N ALA A 83 -2.87 0.91 3.19
CA ALA A 83 -4.31 0.66 3.11
C ALA A 83 -4.77 -0.38 4.14
N MET A 84 -3.98 -1.42 4.41
CA MET A 84 -4.27 -2.42 5.46
C MET A 84 -4.24 -1.80 6.86
N LYS A 85 -3.22 -0.98 7.17
CA LYS A 85 -3.14 -0.27 8.46
C LYS A 85 -4.28 0.75 8.63
N MET A 86 -4.65 1.46 7.57
CA MET A 86 -5.82 2.34 7.59
C MET A 86 -7.12 1.58 7.91
N ALA A 87 -7.32 0.41 7.31
CA ALA A 87 -8.49 -0.41 7.63
C ALA A 87 -8.51 -0.84 9.09
N GLU A 88 -7.37 -1.13 9.69
CA GLU A 88 -7.25 -1.47 11.11
C GLU A 88 -7.59 -0.27 12.00
N ILE A 89 -7.04 0.91 11.73
CA ILE A 89 -7.35 2.16 12.45
C ILE A 89 -8.84 2.46 12.38
N LEU A 90 -9.43 2.43 11.19
CA LEU A 90 -10.85 2.70 10.98
C LEU A 90 -11.76 1.70 11.71
N HIS A 91 -11.33 0.43 11.78
CA HIS A 91 -12.06 -0.60 12.51
C HIS A 91 -11.98 -0.38 14.02
N ARG A 92 -10.80 -0.13 14.57
CA ARG A 92 -10.60 0.14 16.01
C ARG A 92 -11.41 1.35 16.48
N LEU A 93 -11.51 2.37 15.64
CA LEU A 93 -12.34 3.56 15.92
C LEU A 93 -13.85 3.35 15.64
N GLY A 94 -14.27 2.17 15.19
CA GLY A 94 -15.68 1.86 14.95
C GLY A 94 -16.28 2.50 13.70
N TYR A 95 -15.43 2.99 12.76
CA TYR A 95 -15.90 3.56 11.49
C TYR A 95 -16.23 2.49 10.44
N ILE A 96 -15.60 1.33 10.52
CA ILE A 96 -15.94 0.15 9.72
C ILE A 96 -16.06 -1.09 10.61
N PRO A 97 -17.03 -1.99 10.36
CA PRO A 97 -17.23 -3.17 11.21
C PRO A 97 -16.15 -4.25 11.07
N LYS A 98 -15.31 -4.21 10.02
CA LYS A 98 -14.30 -5.25 9.77
C LYS A 98 -12.98 -4.63 9.29
N PRO A 99 -11.82 -5.03 9.82
CA PRO A 99 -10.51 -4.60 9.33
C PRO A 99 -10.13 -5.35 8.04
N LYS A 100 -11.02 -5.30 7.04
CA LYS A 100 -10.89 -6.05 5.79
C LYS A 100 -10.57 -5.10 4.64
N VAL A 101 -9.56 -5.44 3.86
CA VAL A 101 -9.26 -4.78 2.58
C VAL A 101 -9.55 -5.76 1.45
N VAL A 102 -10.39 -5.35 0.51
CA VAL A 102 -10.62 -6.06 -0.74
C VAL A 102 -9.85 -5.31 -1.82
N SER A 103 -8.72 -5.86 -2.23
CA SER A 103 -7.87 -5.29 -3.28
C SER A 103 -8.33 -5.82 -4.64
N VAL A 104 -8.52 -4.90 -5.58
CA VAL A 104 -9.01 -5.19 -6.93
C VAL A 104 -8.32 -4.28 -7.95
N THR A 105 -8.36 -4.73 -9.20
CA THR A 105 -7.96 -3.95 -10.38
C THR A 105 -9.17 -3.69 -11.27
N ARG A 106 -8.97 -2.97 -12.39
CA ARG A 106 -9.99 -2.81 -13.41
C ARG A 106 -10.65 -4.13 -13.82
N ASP A 107 -9.83 -5.18 -14.01
CA ASP A 107 -10.32 -6.46 -14.54
C ASP A 107 -11.30 -7.16 -13.59
N ASP A 108 -11.26 -6.85 -12.31
CA ASP A 108 -12.21 -7.35 -11.32
C ASP A 108 -13.55 -6.58 -11.34
N LEU A 109 -13.57 -5.35 -11.85
CA LEU A 109 -14.72 -4.45 -11.84
C LEU A 109 -15.44 -4.40 -13.19
N VAL A 110 -14.70 -4.41 -14.30
CA VAL A 110 -15.23 -4.19 -15.64
C VAL A 110 -15.43 -5.52 -16.36
N GLY A 111 -16.61 -5.67 -16.97
CA GLY A 111 -16.95 -6.84 -17.78
C GLY A 111 -16.36 -6.75 -19.19
N GLN A 112 -16.23 -7.91 -19.85
CA GLN A 112 -15.76 -8.00 -21.24
C GLN A 112 -16.87 -7.79 -22.25
N TYR A 113 -18.15 -7.95 -21.85
CA TYR A 113 -19.32 -7.86 -22.71
C TYR A 113 -20.36 -6.89 -22.14
N VAL A 114 -21.25 -6.41 -23.01
CA VAL A 114 -22.38 -5.55 -22.64
C VAL A 114 -23.19 -6.20 -21.52
N GLY A 115 -23.51 -5.44 -20.47
CA GLY A 115 -24.30 -5.88 -19.33
C GLY A 115 -23.53 -6.70 -18.26
N HIS A 116 -22.24 -6.98 -18.44
CA HIS A 116 -21.44 -7.73 -17.47
C HIS A 116 -20.78 -6.84 -16.41
N THR A 117 -20.58 -5.55 -16.67
CA THR A 117 -19.88 -4.63 -15.76
C THR A 117 -20.67 -4.39 -14.48
N ALA A 118 -21.95 -4.04 -14.56
CA ALA A 118 -22.75 -3.73 -13.40
C ALA A 118 -22.86 -4.90 -12.40
N PRO A 119 -23.17 -6.15 -12.80
CA PRO A 119 -23.15 -7.28 -11.88
C PRO A 119 -21.78 -7.50 -11.24
N LYS A 120 -20.70 -7.41 -12.02
CA LYS A 120 -19.33 -7.64 -11.57
C LYS A 120 -18.89 -6.59 -10.55
N THR A 121 -19.13 -5.31 -10.83
CA THR A 121 -18.84 -4.19 -9.92
C THR A 121 -19.63 -4.34 -8.61
N ARG A 122 -20.94 -4.68 -8.68
CA ARG A 122 -21.77 -4.87 -7.49
C ARG A 122 -21.33 -6.06 -6.65
N ASP A 123 -20.85 -7.14 -7.25
CA ASP A 123 -20.31 -8.29 -6.51
C ASP A 123 -19.04 -7.91 -5.73
N VAL A 124 -18.12 -7.16 -6.35
CA VAL A 124 -16.95 -6.62 -5.65
C VAL A 124 -17.35 -5.71 -4.49
N LEU A 125 -18.27 -4.79 -4.71
CA LEU A 125 -18.79 -3.90 -3.66
C LEU A 125 -19.40 -4.67 -2.50
N LYS A 126 -20.22 -5.71 -2.79
CA LYS A 126 -20.78 -6.59 -1.78
C LYS A 126 -19.72 -7.33 -0.96
N ARG A 127 -18.64 -7.78 -1.60
CA ARG A 127 -17.50 -8.40 -0.90
C ARG A 127 -16.75 -7.40 -0.02
N ALA A 128 -16.64 -6.14 -0.43
CA ALA A 128 -15.92 -5.09 0.30
C ALA A 128 -16.77 -4.44 1.41
N LYS A 129 -18.07 -4.61 1.39
CA LYS A 129 -18.99 -4.00 2.36
C LYS A 129 -18.60 -4.32 3.80
N GLY A 130 -18.60 -3.29 4.62
CA GLY A 130 -18.17 -3.34 6.01
C GLY A 130 -16.65 -3.22 6.19
N GLY A 131 -15.90 -2.86 5.13
CA GLY A 131 -14.46 -2.72 5.15
C GLY A 131 -13.96 -1.67 4.16
N VAL A 132 -12.81 -1.94 3.58
CA VAL A 132 -12.13 -1.09 2.60
C VAL A 132 -12.09 -1.76 1.24
N LEU A 133 -12.51 -1.05 0.20
CA LEU A 133 -12.27 -1.37 -1.20
C LEU A 133 -11.03 -0.62 -1.69
N PHE A 134 -9.96 -1.35 -1.98
CA PHE A 134 -8.74 -0.80 -2.55
C PHE A 134 -8.70 -1.10 -4.04
N ILE A 135 -8.77 -0.06 -4.88
CA ILE A 135 -8.73 -0.18 -6.33
C ILE A 135 -7.34 0.25 -6.79
N ASP A 136 -6.52 -0.73 -7.17
CA ASP A 136 -5.18 -0.45 -7.70
C ASP A 136 -5.26 -0.05 -9.17
N GLU A 137 -4.39 0.89 -9.57
CA GLU A 137 -4.36 1.48 -10.90
C GLU A 137 -5.74 1.97 -11.37
N ALA A 138 -6.47 2.65 -10.48
CA ALA A 138 -7.86 3.07 -10.66
C ALA A 138 -8.07 3.92 -11.93
N TYR A 139 -7.06 4.61 -12.43
CA TYR A 139 -7.12 5.37 -13.68
C TYR A 139 -7.44 4.50 -14.91
N TYR A 140 -7.19 3.19 -14.87
CA TYR A 140 -7.60 2.30 -15.95
C TYR A 140 -9.11 2.11 -16.07
N LEU A 141 -9.88 2.50 -15.06
CA LEU A 141 -11.35 2.52 -15.17
C LEU A 141 -11.86 3.51 -16.22
N TYR A 142 -11.04 4.50 -16.58
CA TYR A 142 -11.38 5.48 -17.61
C TYR A 142 -10.41 5.36 -18.79
N ARG A 143 -10.95 4.98 -19.97
CA ARG A 143 -10.21 4.82 -21.23
C ARG A 143 -10.92 5.57 -22.35
N PRO A 144 -10.67 6.88 -22.48
CA PRO A 144 -11.36 7.73 -23.44
C PRO A 144 -11.10 7.35 -24.91
N GLU A 145 -9.98 6.69 -25.19
CA GLU A 145 -9.62 6.21 -26.52
C GLU A 145 -10.45 5.00 -27.00
N ASN A 146 -11.22 4.39 -26.12
CA ASN A 146 -12.04 3.22 -26.44
C ASN A 146 -13.53 3.54 -26.27
N GLU A 147 -14.22 3.89 -27.37
CA GLU A 147 -15.65 4.20 -27.37
C GLU A 147 -16.55 3.04 -26.87
N ARG A 148 -16.04 1.82 -26.86
CA ARG A 148 -16.74 0.62 -26.37
C ARG A 148 -16.27 0.23 -24.96
N ASP A 149 -15.67 1.14 -24.23
CA ASP A 149 -15.20 0.86 -22.88
C ASP A 149 -16.36 0.86 -21.87
N TYR A 150 -16.45 -0.21 -21.10
CA TYR A 150 -17.49 -0.36 -20.07
C TYR A 150 -17.06 0.14 -18.70
N GLY A 151 -15.89 0.76 -18.57
CA GLY A 151 -15.38 1.27 -17.31
C GLY A 151 -16.20 2.43 -16.75
N GLN A 152 -16.81 3.23 -17.62
CA GLN A 152 -17.69 4.33 -17.22
C GLN A 152 -18.88 3.83 -16.38
N GLU A 153 -19.49 2.71 -16.73
CA GLU A 153 -20.57 2.09 -15.95
C GLU A 153 -20.11 1.72 -14.53
N SER A 154 -18.88 1.19 -14.39
CA SER A 154 -18.29 0.91 -13.09
C SER A 154 -18.05 2.19 -12.27
N ILE A 155 -17.54 3.26 -12.90
CA ILE A 155 -17.33 4.55 -12.24
C ILE A 155 -18.65 5.12 -11.71
N GLU A 156 -19.74 5.06 -12.47
CA GLU A 156 -21.05 5.55 -12.06
C GLU A 156 -21.60 4.77 -10.86
N ILE A 157 -21.45 3.45 -10.85
CA ILE A 157 -21.83 2.60 -9.71
C ILE A 157 -21.00 2.94 -8.48
N LEU A 158 -19.68 3.10 -8.64
CA LEU A 158 -18.79 3.50 -7.55
C LEU A 158 -19.18 4.85 -6.96
N LEU A 159 -19.45 5.85 -7.82
CA LEU A 159 -19.91 7.18 -7.40
C LEU A 159 -21.20 7.13 -6.59
N GLN A 160 -22.16 6.31 -7.00
CA GLN A 160 -23.40 6.11 -6.28
C GLN A 160 -23.14 5.51 -4.90
N VAL A 161 -22.36 4.43 -4.82
CA VAL A 161 -22.09 3.72 -3.57
C VAL A 161 -21.25 4.55 -2.59
N MET A 162 -20.27 5.30 -3.08
CA MET A 162 -19.48 6.23 -2.27
C MET A 162 -20.31 7.32 -1.61
N GLU A 163 -21.46 7.66 -2.17
CA GLU A 163 -22.41 8.61 -1.59
C GLU A 163 -23.40 7.93 -0.63
N THR A 164 -24.02 6.81 -1.07
CA THR A 164 -25.15 6.20 -0.36
C THR A 164 -24.72 5.21 0.73
N GLU A 165 -23.53 4.60 0.62
CA GLU A 165 -23.01 3.58 1.56
C GLU A 165 -21.72 4.06 2.25
N ARG A 166 -21.48 5.35 2.33
CA ARG A 166 -20.26 5.96 2.92
C ARG A 166 -20.01 5.55 4.38
N ASP A 167 -21.05 5.11 5.08
CA ASP A 167 -20.98 4.68 6.47
C ASP A 167 -20.54 3.21 6.64
N ASP A 168 -20.66 2.43 5.56
CA ASP A 168 -20.38 0.99 5.56
C ASP A 168 -19.18 0.60 4.68
N LEU A 169 -18.70 1.50 3.84
CA LEU A 169 -17.63 1.21 2.89
C LEU A 169 -16.69 2.40 2.71
N VAL A 170 -15.40 2.13 2.84
CA VAL A 170 -14.34 3.08 2.48
C VAL A 170 -13.72 2.67 1.15
N VAL A 171 -13.58 3.61 0.22
CA VAL A 171 -12.95 3.38 -1.08
C VAL A 171 -11.60 4.08 -1.10
N ILE A 172 -10.56 3.35 -1.45
CA ILE A 172 -9.20 3.86 -1.69
C ILE A 172 -8.87 3.64 -3.16
N LEU A 173 -8.62 4.74 -3.87
CA LEU A 173 -8.20 4.73 -5.27
C LEU A 173 -6.69 4.90 -5.34
N ALA A 174 -5.97 3.93 -5.89
CA ALA A 174 -4.51 3.97 -5.97
C ALA A 174 -4.03 4.05 -7.41
N GLY A 175 -2.87 4.69 -7.62
CA GLY A 175 -2.23 4.75 -8.93
C GLY A 175 -1.09 5.76 -9.04
N TYR A 176 -0.55 5.92 -10.24
CA TYR A 176 0.44 6.93 -10.55
C TYR A 176 -0.16 8.33 -10.48
N LYS A 177 0.57 9.28 -9.89
CA LYS A 177 0.08 10.63 -9.65
C LYS A 177 -0.50 11.28 -10.92
N ASP A 178 0.26 11.36 -11.99
CA ASP A 178 -0.15 12.07 -13.22
C ASP A 178 -1.37 11.43 -13.90
N ARG A 179 -1.45 10.09 -13.84
CA ARG A 179 -2.60 9.35 -14.38
C ARG A 179 -3.85 9.52 -13.52
N MET A 180 -3.68 9.55 -12.19
CA MET A 180 -4.78 9.83 -11.27
C MET A 180 -5.27 11.27 -11.39
N ASP A 181 -4.39 12.24 -11.58
CA ASP A 181 -4.77 13.63 -11.83
C ASP A 181 -5.60 13.76 -13.11
N THR A 182 -5.26 13.01 -14.16
CA THR A 182 -6.03 12.95 -15.41
C THR A 182 -7.39 12.27 -15.20
N PHE A 183 -7.42 11.16 -14.44
CA PHE A 183 -8.63 10.44 -14.09
C PHE A 183 -9.63 11.33 -13.33
N PHE A 184 -9.19 12.09 -12.32
CA PHE A 184 -10.03 12.99 -11.56
C PHE A 184 -10.52 14.18 -12.40
N ARG A 185 -9.70 14.73 -13.28
CA ARG A 185 -10.13 15.79 -14.22
C ARG A 185 -11.24 15.32 -15.15
N SER A 186 -11.16 14.08 -15.61
CA SER A 186 -12.17 13.48 -16.48
C SER A 186 -13.43 13.03 -15.73
N ASN A 187 -13.34 12.83 -14.44
CA ASN A 187 -14.42 12.38 -13.57
C ASN A 187 -14.58 13.28 -12.34
N PRO A 188 -15.09 14.52 -12.48
CA PRO A 188 -15.16 15.51 -11.39
C PRO A 188 -15.94 15.00 -10.17
N GLY A 189 -17.00 14.18 -10.41
CA GLY A 189 -17.77 13.55 -9.33
C GLY A 189 -16.95 12.65 -8.43
N MET A 190 -15.88 12.03 -8.94
CA MET A 190 -14.96 11.22 -8.15
C MET A 190 -14.12 12.11 -7.22
N GLY A 191 -13.58 13.22 -7.74
CA GLY A 191 -12.79 14.17 -6.96
C GLY A 191 -13.57 14.82 -5.81
N SER A 192 -14.87 15.07 -5.98
CA SER A 192 -15.71 15.68 -4.92
C SER A 192 -16.02 14.71 -3.75
N ARG A 193 -15.90 13.39 -3.97
CA ARG A 193 -16.18 12.37 -2.96
C ARG A 193 -14.93 11.88 -2.23
N VAL A 194 -13.76 12.08 -2.81
CA VAL A 194 -12.47 11.71 -2.22
C VAL A 194 -11.95 12.88 -1.38
N ALA A 195 -12.03 12.76 -0.05
CA ALA A 195 -11.66 13.82 0.87
C ALA A 195 -10.15 13.84 1.20
N HIS A 196 -9.49 12.69 1.09
CA HIS A 196 -8.11 12.56 1.54
C HIS A 196 -7.20 12.11 0.39
N HIS A 197 -6.14 12.90 0.16
CA HIS A 197 -5.14 12.65 -0.86
C HIS A 197 -3.79 12.38 -0.17
N LEU A 198 -3.28 11.15 -0.31
CA LEU A 198 -2.00 10.75 0.22
C LEU A 198 -1.03 10.51 -0.93
N HIS A 199 0.07 11.24 -0.93
CA HIS A 199 1.14 11.05 -1.89
C HIS A 199 2.28 10.25 -1.26
N PHE A 200 2.65 9.16 -1.90
CA PHE A 200 3.73 8.26 -1.51
C PHE A 200 4.98 8.64 -2.29
N PRO A 201 5.95 9.31 -1.66
CA PRO A 201 7.20 9.66 -2.32
C PRO A 201 8.03 8.43 -2.64
N ASP A 202 8.96 8.60 -3.57
CA ASP A 202 9.98 7.61 -3.83
C ASP A 202 10.91 7.47 -2.63
N PHE A 203 11.38 6.26 -2.37
CA PHE A 203 12.35 6.00 -1.31
C PHE A 203 13.75 6.42 -1.74
N THR A 204 14.49 6.97 -0.81
CA THR A 204 15.95 7.18 -0.94
C THR A 204 16.69 5.85 -0.90
N VAL A 205 17.95 5.83 -1.35
CA VAL A 205 18.80 4.62 -1.29
C VAL A 205 18.91 4.10 0.14
N ASP A 206 19.13 4.98 1.12
CA ASP A 206 19.27 4.56 2.52
C ASP A 206 17.95 3.99 3.09
N GLU A 207 16.79 4.52 2.70
CA GLU A 207 15.50 3.92 3.04
C GLU A 207 15.29 2.56 2.38
N LEU A 208 15.74 2.38 1.14
CA LEU A 208 15.67 1.10 0.43
C LEU A 208 16.57 0.04 1.07
N VAL A 209 17.76 0.42 1.57
CA VAL A 209 18.63 -0.46 2.36
C VAL A 209 17.92 -0.89 3.66
N GLN A 210 17.33 0.06 4.40
CA GLN A 210 16.56 -0.24 5.61
C GLN A 210 15.36 -1.17 5.34
N ILE A 211 14.66 -0.97 4.20
CA ILE A 211 13.60 -1.88 3.75
C ILE A 211 14.16 -3.29 3.50
N GLY A 212 15.34 -3.39 2.91
CA GLY A 212 16.04 -4.65 2.70
C GLY A 212 16.39 -5.34 4.03
N ASP A 213 17.01 -4.62 4.95
CA ASP A 213 17.35 -5.12 6.29
C ASP A 213 16.10 -5.64 7.02
N MET A 214 14.99 -4.89 6.97
CA MET A 214 13.73 -5.29 7.56
C MET A 214 13.14 -6.57 6.91
N MET A 215 13.15 -6.67 5.58
CA MET A 215 12.67 -7.86 4.86
C MET A 215 13.52 -9.10 5.18
N MET A 216 14.83 -8.94 5.31
CA MET A 216 15.77 -10.00 5.71
C MET A 216 15.46 -10.47 7.13
N SER A 217 15.37 -9.56 8.09
CA SER A 217 15.05 -9.86 9.48
C SER A 217 13.72 -10.59 9.66
N GLN A 218 12.66 -10.18 8.94
CA GLN A 218 11.35 -10.85 8.96
C GLN A 218 11.42 -12.32 8.51
N GLN A 219 12.40 -12.66 7.68
CA GLN A 219 12.63 -14.02 7.19
C GLN A 219 13.77 -14.73 7.94
N GLN A 220 14.28 -14.14 9.03
CA GLN A 220 15.41 -14.65 9.82
C GLN A 220 16.70 -14.79 9.00
N TYR A 221 16.90 -13.91 8.01
CA TYR A 221 18.16 -13.77 7.30
C TYR A 221 18.90 -12.52 7.79
N GLU A 222 20.21 -12.52 7.59
CA GLU A 222 21.09 -11.38 7.85
C GLU A 222 22.12 -11.24 6.73
N PHE A 223 22.58 -10.00 6.52
CA PHE A 223 23.69 -9.73 5.62
C PHE A 223 25.01 -9.84 6.42
N GLU A 224 26.02 -10.48 5.83
CA GLU A 224 27.41 -10.28 6.25
C GLU A 224 27.78 -8.79 6.01
N ASP A 225 28.74 -8.24 6.77
CA ASP A 225 29.04 -6.80 6.74
C ASP A 225 29.36 -6.30 5.32
N ASP A 226 30.18 -7.02 4.57
CA ASP A 226 30.50 -6.72 3.18
C ASP A 226 29.35 -6.97 2.21
N ALA A 227 28.47 -7.92 2.51
CA ALA A 227 27.25 -8.15 1.73
C ALA A 227 26.27 -6.98 1.84
N ARG A 228 26.17 -6.34 3.01
CA ARG A 228 25.34 -5.17 3.19
C ARG A 228 25.86 -3.96 2.38
N GLU A 229 27.18 -3.78 2.30
CA GLU A 229 27.78 -2.77 1.45
C GLU A 229 27.52 -3.07 -0.04
N ALA A 230 27.74 -4.31 -0.47
CA ALA A 230 27.42 -4.77 -1.84
C ALA A 230 25.93 -4.58 -2.18
N PHE A 231 25.03 -4.80 -1.22
CA PHE A 231 23.61 -4.58 -1.41
C PHE A 231 23.26 -3.10 -1.58
N LYS A 232 23.90 -2.21 -0.83
CA LYS A 232 23.75 -0.77 -1.01
C LYS A 232 24.20 -0.34 -2.42
N GLU A 233 25.37 -0.81 -2.86
CA GLU A 233 25.88 -0.52 -4.22
C GLU A 233 24.93 -1.08 -5.29
N TYR A 234 24.40 -2.30 -5.09
CA TYR A 234 23.37 -2.86 -5.97
C TYR A 234 22.17 -1.93 -6.10
N ILE A 235 21.67 -1.39 -4.98
CA ILE A 235 20.52 -0.49 -4.97
C ILE A 235 20.85 0.80 -5.73
N GLU A 236 22.01 1.42 -5.48
CA GLU A 236 22.46 2.64 -6.16
C GLU A 236 22.47 2.47 -7.68
N ARG A 237 23.01 1.36 -8.19
CA ARG A 237 23.00 1.05 -9.62
C ARG A 237 21.61 0.74 -10.14
N ARG A 238 20.76 0.06 -9.34
CA ARG A 238 19.42 -0.40 -9.76
C ARG A 238 18.39 0.72 -9.83
N VAL A 239 18.49 1.73 -8.97
CA VAL A 239 17.58 2.90 -8.96
C VAL A 239 17.64 3.66 -10.29
N GLU A 240 18.81 3.72 -10.93
CA GLU A 240 19.02 4.41 -12.21
C GLU A 240 18.50 3.59 -13.43
N ARG A 241 18.20 2.31 -13.24
CA ARG A 241 17.76 1.44 -14.35
C ARG A 241 16.24 1.52 -14.58
N PRO A 242 15.79 1.29 -15.81
CA PRO A 242 14.36 1.22 -16.14
C PRO A 242 13.59 0.22 -15.29
N ARG A 243 12.28 0.46 -15.14
CA ARG A 243 11.36 -0.44 -14.40
C ARG A 243 11.74 -0.66 -12.93
N PHE A 244 12.44 0.28 -12.31
CA PHE A 244 12.65 0.25 -10.87
C PHE A 244 11.31 0.43 -10.15
N ALA A 245 11.03 -0.44 -9.16
CA ALA A 245 9.76 -0.49 -8.45
C ALA A 245 9.97 -0.56 -6.92
N HIS A 246 10.87 0.26 -6.40
CA HIS A 246 11.13 0.46 -4.98
C HIS A 246 11.13 -0.84 -4.15
N GLY A 247 10.31 -0.97 -3.13
CA GLY A 247 10.26 -2.15 -2.25
C GLY A 247 10.00 -3.48 -3.00
N ARG A 248 9.33 -3.45 -4.17
CA ARG A 248 9.19 -4.66 -5.00
C ARG A 248 10.53 -5.07 -5.61
N SER A 249 11.30 -4.11 -6.11
CA SER A 249 12.66 -4.38 -6.66
C SER A 249 13.60 -4.89 -5.56
N ILE A 250 13.50 -4.34 -4.34
CA ILE A 250 14.27 -4.80 -3.18
C ILE A 250 13.92 -6.26 -2.84
N ARG A 251 12.64 -6.60 -2.78
CA ARG A 251 12.20 -7.98 -2.55
C ARG A 251 12.76 -8.94 -3.59
N ASN A 252 12.66 -8.58 -4.86
CA ASN A 252 13.19 -9.40 -5.95
C ASN A 252 14.71 -9.58 -5.83
N ALA A 253 15.45 -8.56 -5.42
CA ALA A 253 16.90 -8.64 -5.19
C ALA A 253 17.23 -9.63 -4.07
N ILE A 254 16.52 -9.56 -2.96
CA ILE A 254 16.68 -10.49 -1.82
C ILE A 254 16.37 -11.93 -2.24
N ASP A 255 15.27 -12.14 -2.96
CA ASP A 255 14.90 -13.48 -3.43
C ASP A 255 15.96 -14.08 -4.36
N ARG A 256 16.54 -13.27 -5.25
CA ARG A 256 17.66 -13.70 -6.09
C ARG A 256 18.93 -14.00 -5.29
N ALA A 257 19.27 -13.18 -4.29
CA ALA A 257 20.42 -13.43 -3.41
C ALA A 257 20.25 -14.75 -2.64
N ARG A 258 19.05 -15.01 -2.12
CA ARG A 258 18.71 -16.28 -1.45
C ARG A 258 18.82 -17.48 -2.38
N MET A 259 18.41 -17.36 -3.65
CA MET A 259 18.59 -18.43 -4.63
C MET A 259 20.07 -18.73 -4.87
N ARG A 260 20.93 -17.69 -4.94
CA ARG A 260 22.38 -17.89 -5.11
C ARG A 260 23.01 -18.50 -3.87
N GLN A 261 22.63 -18.04 -2.68
CA GLN A 261 23.02 -18.65 -1.40
C GLN A 261 22.66 -20.16 -1.41
N ALA A 262 21.41 -20.49 -1.74
CA ALA A 262 20.95 -21.87 -1.79
C ALA A 262 21.79 -22.73 -2.77
N GLY A 263 22.10 -22.21 -3.96
CA GLY A 263 22.99 -22.87 -4.91
C GLY A 263 24.38 -23.13 -4.33
N ARG A 264 25.00 -22.11 -3.72
CA ARG A 264 26.33 -22.22 -3.07
C ARG A 264 26.34 -23.22 -1.91
N LEU A 265 25.26 -23.32 -1.15
CA LEU A 265 25.17 -24.21 0.02
C LEU A 265 24.81 -25.66 -0.37
N TYR A 266 24.09 -25.86 -1.48
CA TYR A 266 23.58 -27.17 -1.86
C TYR A 266 24.68 -28.21 -2.05
N ASP A 267 25.81 -27.84 -2.63
CA ASP A 267 26.93 -28.76 -2.88
C ASP A 267 27.65 -29.24 -1.59
N ARG A 268 27.48 -28.52 -0.48
CA ARG A 268 28.06 -28.87 0.83
C ARG A 268 26.98 -29.05 1.93
N ARG A 269 25.79 -29.44 1.54
CA ARG A 269 24.60 -29.54 2.42
C ARG A 269 24.76 -30.43 3.64
N ASP A 270 25.72 -31.37 3.61
CA ASP A 270 25.99 -32.31 4.72
C ASP A 270 26.87 -31.69 5.84
N GLU A 271 27.43 -30.49 5.61
CA GLU A 271 28.36 -29.78 6.53
C GLU A 271 27.86 -28.42 6.96
N LEU A 272 26.57 -28.08 6.70
CA LEU A 272 26.02 -26.76 6.96
C LEU A 272 25.85 -26.48 8.46
N THR A 273 26.18 -25.26 8.83
CA THR A 273 25.89 -24.71 10.15
C THR A 273 24.60 -23.87 10.09
N ARG A 274 24.06 -23.52 11.27
CA ARG A 274 22.93 -22.57 11.34
C ARG A 274 23.28 -21.20 10.75
N GLU A 275 24.48 -20.74 10.98
CA GLU A 275 25.00 -19.47 10.44
C GLU A 275 25.02 -19.48 8.92
N ASP A 276 25.50 -20.56 8.28
CA ASP A 276 25.44 -20.69 6.83
C ASP A 276 24.02 -20.52 6.25
N LEU A 277 22.99 -21.01 6.98
CA LEU A 277 21.61 -20.99 6.53
C LEU A 277 20.94 -19.61 6.62
N VAL A 278 21.41 -18.73 7.50
CA VAL A 278 20.81 -17.42 7.73
C VAL A 278 21.59 -16.27 7.06
N THR A 279 22.87 -16.47 6.72
CA THR A 279 23.76 -15.41 6.25
C THR A 279 23.83 -15.33 4.73
N ILE A 280 23.52 -14.15 4.19
CA ILE A 280 23.77 -13.79 2.79
C ILE A 280 25.14 -13.15 2.70
N LYS A 281 25.98 -13.64 1.78
CA LYS A 281 27.34 -13.17 1.54
C LYS A 281 27.41 -12.17 0.37
N ALA A 282 28.49 -11.41 0.32
CA ALA A 282 28.72 -10.45 -0.76
C ALA A 282 28.65 -11.10 -2.15
N ASP A 283 29.21 -12.29 -2.32
CA ASP A 283 29.17 -13.03 -3.58
C ASP A 283 27.73 -13.33 -4.04
N ASP A 284 26.80 -13.57 -3.09
CA ASP A 284 25.40 -13.82 -3.40
C ASP A 284 24.71 -12.56 -3.96
N ILE A 285 25.25 -11.36 -3.73
CA ILE A 285 24.78 -10.08 -4.28
C ILE A 285 25.53 -9.74 -5.56
N LEU A 286 26.89 -9.78 -5.52
CA LEU A 286 27.77 -9.36 -6.62
C LEU A 286 27.67 -10.23 -7.88
N ALA A 287 27.18 -11.46 -7.74
CA ALA A 287 26.87 -12.31 -8.89
C ALA A 287 25.63 -11.84 -9.68
N SER A 288 25.09 -10.66 -9.39
CA SER A 288 24.05 -10.02 -10.21
C SER A 288 24.62 -9.51 -11.54
N SER A 289 23.88 -9.65 -12.64
CA SER A 289 24.24 -9.09 -13.94
C SER A 289 24.44 -7.56 -13.91
N LEU A 290 23.85 -6.87 -12.93
CA LEU A 290 24.11 -5.42 -12.70
C LEU A 290 25.56 -5.07 -12.43
N PHE A 291 26.38 -6.02 -11.95
CA PHE A 291 27.82 -5.84 -11.74
C PHE A 291 28.66 -6.30 -12.93
N SER A 292 28.06 -7.09 -13.85
CA SER A 292 28.75 -7.62 -15.05
C SER A 292 28.69 -6.66 -16.23
N ASP A 293 27.77 -5.68 -16.22
CA ASP A 293 27.53 -4.72 -17.32
C ASP A 293 28.55 -3.56 -17.34
N GLU A 294 29.82 -3.78 -17.04
CA GLU A 294 30.88 -2.80 -17.34
C GLU A 294 31.20 -2.72 -18.84
N ASP A 295 30.74 -3.69 -19.66
CA ASP A 295 30.85 -3.68 -21.13
C ASP A 295 29.45 -3.75 -21.78
N GLY A 296 29.04 -2.62 -22.36
CA GLY A 296 27.73 -2.34 -22.91
C GLY A 296 27.08 -3.45 -23.74
N GLU A 297 25.92 -3.84 -23.31
CA GLU A 297 24.70 -4.09 -24.07
C GLU A 297 23.66 -4.71 -23.14
N SER A 298 22.46 -4.15 -23.13
CA SER A 298 21.35 -4.50 -22.27
C SER A 298 20.92 -5.96 -22.43
N SER A 299 21.33 -6.85 -21.54
CA SER A 299 20.60 -8.08 -21.30
C SER A 299 19.49 -7.81 -20.30
N ASP A 300 18.27 -7.92 -20.78
CA ASP A 300 17.01 -7.79 -20.07
C ASP A 300 16.98 -8.82 -18.92
N ASP A 301 17.39 -8.43 -17.71
CA ASP A 301 17.19 -9.24 -16.52
C ASP A 301 15.69 -9.38 -16.31
N GLY A 302 15.15 -10.47 -16.85
CA GLY A 302 13.73 -10.76 -16.97
C GLY A 302 12.94 -10.54 -15.67
N ASP A 303 12.36 -9.36 -15.55
CA ASP A 303 11.27 -9.04 -14.63
C ASP A 303 9.93 -9.59 -15.18
N ASN A 304 10.03 -10.71 -15.93
CA ASN A 304 8.91 -11.46 -16.46
C ASN A 304 8.48 -12.51 -15.42
N ALA A 305 7.66 -12.11 -14.47
CA ALA A 305 6.76 -13.06 -13.83
C ALA A 305 5.87 -13.64 -14.94
N PRO A 306 5.65 -14.98 -15.02
CA PRO A 306 4.80 -15.57 -16.04
C PRO A 306 3.38 -15.02 -15.87
N GLY A 307 2.98 -14.15 -16.80
CA GLY A 307 1.60 -13.78 -16.99
C GLY A 307 0.80 -15.06 -17.27
N ASN A 308 -0.12 -15.32 -16.39
CA ASN A 308 -1.09 -16.40 -16.52
C ASN A 308 -1.88 -16.16 -17.82
N GLN A 309 -1.46 -16.83 -18.91
CA GLN A 309 -2.25 -17.00 -20.11
C GLN A 309 -3.07 -18.28 -19.93
N SER A 310 -4.30 -18.12 -19.56
CA SER A 310 -5.42 -19.01 -19.98
C SER A 310 -6.74 -18.42 -19.48
#